data_c43484a595bedb837e6ee66c15fb68d4
#
_entry.id   c43484a595bedb837e6ee66c15fb68d4
#
_cell.length_a   1.000
_cell.length_b   1.000
_cell.length_c   1.000
_cell.angle_alpha   90.00
_cell.angle_beta   90.00
_cell.angle_gamma   90.00
#
_symmetry.space_group_name_H-M   'P 1'
#
loop_
_entity.id
_entity.type
_entity.pdbx_description
1 polymer ?
#
loop_
_entity_poly.entity_id
_entity_poly.type
_entity_poly.pdbx_seq_one_letter_code
_entity_poly.pdbx_strand_id
1 'polypeptide(L)'
;FQTNRQISLSNKQQLFDRRLSRYLEFNMIYSLYTANKLQLKDDSTFYHTNDLVFSWLTNCADLEKMVLAVANPLHQNEQKTLLTKYEQLKNDAIEISMVFDGNAAEIAGEFVSSFANLLKAMYQQQVYISKLKEREERDKAPLYLEDYEEQCRKMAVSLGLFELRDKLENLDGEVIRQKVPDEMKNSLRLTKVKR
;
A
#
# COMPACT_ATOMS: atom_id res chain seq x y z
N PHE A 1 -20.38 10.66 39.92
CA PHE A 1 -21.23 10.01 38.89
C PHE A 1 -21.12 10.68 37.52
N GLN A 2 -21.13 12.00 37.41
CA GLN A 2 -21.02 12.72 36.13
C GLN A 2 -19.65 12.54 35.47
N THR A 3 -18.56 12.54 36.22
CA THR A 3 -17.20 12.42 35.71
C THR A 3 -16.96 11.08 35.00
N ASN A 4 -17.41 9.97 35.61
CA ASN A 4 -17.24 8.64 35.01
C ASN A 4 -18.05 8.48 33.70
N ARG A 5 -19.22 9.10 33.62
CA ARG A 5 -20.05 9.12 32.41
C ARG A 5 -19.40 9.96 31.32
N GLN A 6 -18.80 11.10 31.64
CA GLN A 6 -18.07 11.95 30.71
C GLN A 6 -16.83 11.22 30.16
N ILE A 7 -16.04 10.57 31.02
CA ILE A 7 -14.87 9.77 30.62
C ILE A 7 -15.30 8.65 29.68
N SER A 8 -16.37 7.91 29.99
CA SER A 8 -16.88 6.84 29.15
C SER A 8 -17.34 7.34 27.78
N LEU A 9 -17.98 8.51 27.70
CA LEU A 9 -18.40 9.12 26.43
C LEU A 9 -17.20 9.59 25.62
N SER A 10 -16.21 10.22 26.27
CA SER A 10 -14.98 10.66 25.63
C SER A 10 -14.21 9.48 25.02
N ASN A 11 -14.05 8.38 25.77
CA ASN A 11 -13.38 7.19 25.28
C ASN A 11 -14.10 6.55 24.07
N LYS A 12 -15.44 6.53 24.08
CA LYS A 12 -16.24 6.03 22.95
C LYS A 12 -16.08 6.91 21.73
N GLN A 13 -16.05 8.23 21.90
CA GLN A 13 -15.83 9.18 20.82
C GLN A 13 -14.44 8.99 20.21
N GLN A 14 -13.40 8.92 21.04
CA GLN A 14 -12.03 8.69 20.57
C GLN A 14 -11.89 7.38 19.80
N LEU A 15 -12.51 6.29 20.29
CA LEU A 15 -12.50 5.01 19.60
C LEU A 15 -13.24 5.09 18.25
N PHE A 16 -14.38 5.78 18.21
CA PHE A 16 -15.13 6.01 16.97
C PHE A 16 -14.28 6.78 15.96
N ASP A 17 -13.64 7.87 16.37
CA ASP A 17 -12.83 8.72 15.49
C ASP A 17 -11.63 7.94 14.93
N ARG A 18 -10.97 7.12 15.75
CA ARG A 18 -9.90 6.22 15.30
C ARG A 18 -10.41 5.19 14.30
N ARG A 19 -11.50 4.50 14.60
CA ARG A 19 -12.12 3.53 13.70
C ARG A 19 -12.50 4.15 12.37
N LEU A 20 -13.12 5.33 12.39
CA LEU A 20 -13.50 6.05 11.18
C LEU A 20 -12.29 6.39 10.32
N SER A 21 -11.23 6.94 10.93
CA SER A 21 -9.99 7.26 10.24
C SER A 21 -9.38 6.02 9.57
N ARG A 22 -9.27 4.90 10.29
CA ARG A 22 -8.70 3.65 9.75
C ARG A 22 -9.59 3.01 8.69
N TYR A 23 -10.90 3.09 8.83
CA TYR A 23 -11.85 2.65 7.81
C TYR A 23 -11.68 3.44 6.51
N LEU A 24 -11.55 4.76 6.58
CA LEU A 24 -11.35 5.61 5.40
C LEU A 24 -10.01 5.32 4.72
N GLU A 25 -8.93 5.15 5.49
CA GLU A 25 -7.61 4.79 4.97
C GLU A 25 -7.64 3.44 4.23
N PHE A 26 -8.23 2.41 4.85
CA PHE A 26 -8.39 1.11 4.21
C PHE A 26 -9.18 1.21 2.91
N ASN A 27 -10.34 1.89 2.91
CA ASN A 27 -11.15 2.03 1.69
C ASN A 27 -10.43 2.81 0.58
N MET A 28 -9.65 3.83 0.92
CA MET A 28 -8.84 4.57 -0.04
C MET A 28 -7.84 3.63 -0.73
N ILE A 29 -7.07 2.88 0.04
CA ILE A 29 -6.06 1.95 -0.47
C ILE A 29 -6.71 0.82 -1.27
N TYR A 30 -7.78 0.25 -0.75
CA TYR A 30 -8.52 -0.83 -1.41
C TYR A 30 -9.14 -0.37 -2.73
N SER A 31 -9.73 0.82 -2.78
CA SER A 31 -10.28 1.41 -4.00
C SER A 31 -9.19 1.68 -5.03
N LEU A 32 -8.04 2.18 -4.61
CA LEU A 32 -6.89 2.40 -5.48
C LEU A 32 -6.39 1.08 -6.08
N TYR A 33 -6.23 0.05 -5.26
CA TYR A 33 -5.83 -1.27 -5.73
C TYR A 33 -6.84 -1.86 -6.72
N THR A 34 -8.12 -1.87 -6.39
CA THR A 34 -9.16 -2.46 -7.25
C THR A 34 -9.31 -1.75 -8.59
N ALA A 35 -9.13 -0.43 -8.62
CA ALA A 35 -9.16 0.35 -9.85
C ALA A 35 -7.98 0.02 -10.80
N ASN A 36 -6.85 -0.44 -10.25
CA ASN A 36 -5.61 -0.59 -11.01
C ASN A 36 -5.05 -2.02 -11.04
N LYS A 37 -5.68 -2.98 -10.36
CA LYS A 37 -5.16 -4.35 -10.23
C LYS A 37 -4.90 -5.09 -11.55
N LEU A 38 -5.60 -4.72 -12.62
CA LEU A 38 -5.37 -5.31 -13.94
C LEU A 38 -4.00 -4.96 -14.51
N GLN A 39 -3.47 -3.78 -14.19
CA GLN A 39 -2.14 -3.37 -14.62
C GLN A 39 -1.04 -4.18 -13.94
N LEU A 40 -1.29 -4.69 -12.73
CA LEU A 40 -0.34 -5.51 -11.98
C LEU A 40 -0.30 -6.98 -12.46
N LYS A 41 -1.23 -7.40 -13.31
CA LYS A 41 -1.28 -8.79 -13.81
C LYS A 41 -0.24 -9.09 -14.87
N ASP A 42 0.20 -8.08 -15.60
CA ASP A 42 1.23 -8.23 -16.62
C ASP A 42 2.61 -8.20 -15.97
N ASP A 43 3.34 -9.32 -16.05
CA ASP A 43 4.69 -9.44 -15.52
C ASP A 43 5.65 -8.43 -16.15
N SER A 44 5.43 -8.04 -17.41
CA SER A 44 6.21 -7.02 -18.10
C SER A 44 6.16 -5.66 -17.40
N THR A 45 5.10 -5.38 -16.65
CA THR A 45 4.95 -4.15 -15.84
C THR A 45 6.12 -3.92 -14.89
N PHE A 46 6.76 -4.99 -14.40
CA PHE A 46 7.89 -4.90 -13.48
C PHE A 46 9.25 -4.77 -14.19
N TYR A 47 9.30 -4.91 -15.51
CA TYR A 47 10.56 -4.92 -16.26
C TYR A 47 10.75 -3.68 -17.12
N HIS A 48 9.69 -3.18 -17.75
CA HIS A 48 9.86 -2.33 -18.89
C HIS A 48 9.88 -0.83 -18.65
N THR A 49 9.14 -0.27 -17.72
CA THR A 49 9.14 1.19 -17.58
C THR A 49 8.64 1.67 -16.24
N ASN A 50 9.25 2.76 -15.82
CA ASN A 50 8.86 3.53 -14.66
C ASN A 50 7.44 4.10 -14.80
N ASP A 51 7.02 4.45 -16.02
CA ASP A 51 5.81 5.23 -16.26
C ASP A 51 4.52 4.39 -16.16
N LEU A 52 4.58 3.11 -16.54
CA LEU A 52 3.42 2.21 -16.45
C LEU A 52 3.21 1.65 -15.04
N VAL A 53 4.30 1.30 -14.35
CA VAL A 53 4.24 0.65 -13.03
C VAL A 53 3.64 1.55 -11.97
N PHE A 54 3.82 2.86 -12.07
CA PHE A 54 3.38 3.81 -11.06
C PHE A 54 2.26 4.75 -11.53
N SER A 55 1.80 4.62 -12.75
CA SER A 55 0.70 5.44 -13.27
C SER A 55 -0.57 5.34 -12.41
N TRP A 56 -0.84 4.19 -11.83
CA TRP A 56 -1.97 3.96 -10.95
C TRP A 56 -1.86 4.66 -9.58
N LEU A 57 -0.67 5.03 -9.13
CA LEU A 57 -0.49 5.81 -7.90
C LEU A 57 -0.94 7.27 -8.08
N THR A 58 -0.92 7.80 -9.31
CA THR A 58 -1.37 9.17 -9.60
C THR A 58 -2.88 9.35 -9.46
N ASN A 59 -3.63 8.25 -9.41
CA ASN A 59 -5.08 8.29 -9.21
C ASN A 59 -5.49 8.56 -7.75
N CYS A 60 -4.52 8.73 -6.86
CA CYS A 60 -4.74 9.01 -5.45
C CYS A 60 -3.91 10.21 -5.00
N ALA A 61 -4.56 11.33 -4.69
CA ALA A 61 -3.88 12.56 -4.27
C ALA A 61 -3.01 12.39 -3.03
N ASP A 62 -3.41 11.51 -2.11
CA ASP A 62 -2.64 11.21 -0.90
C ASP A 62 -1.32 10.47 -1.19
N LEU A 63 -1.28 9.69 -2.27
CA LEU A 63 -0.11 8.94 -2.71
C LEU A 63 0.68 9.64 -3.84
N GLU A 64 0.20 10.78 -4.36
CA GLU A 64 0.86 11.51 -5.45
C GLU A 64 2.34 11.80 -5.16
N LYS A 65 2.65 12.19 -3.94
CA LYS A 65 4.04 12.47 -3.52
C LYS A 65 4.95 11.24 -3.59
N MET A 66 4.38 10.04 -3.47
CA MET A 66 5.14 8.81 -3.62
C MET A 66 5.52 8.55 -5.07
N VAL A 67 4.68 8.97 -6.02
CA VAL A 67 4.97 8.88 -7.46
C VAL A 67 6.20 9.71 -7.81
N LEU A 68 6.31 10.91 -7.24
CA LEU A 68 7.49 11.77 -7.44
C LEU A 68 8.76 11.10 -6.91
N ALA A 69 8.67 10.42 -5.76
CA ALA A 69 9.80 9.67 -5.21
C ALA A 69 10.21 8.50 -6.10
N VAL A 70 9.25 7.88 -6.77
CA VAL A 70 9.52 6.78 -7.68
C VAL A 70 10.09 7.27 -9.00
N ALA A 71 9.56 8.36 -9.55
CA ALA A 71 10.09 8.99 -10.76
C ALA A 71 11.53 9.51 -10.57
N ASN A 72 11.87 9.94 -9.34
CA ASN A 72 13.19 10.45 -8.97
C ASN A 72 13.77 9.67 -7.77
N PRO A 73 14.02 8.36 -7.92
CA PRO A 73 14.30 7.46 -6.80
C PRO A 73 15.57 7.77 -6.01
N LEU A 74 16.49 8.55 -6.57
CA LEU A 74 17.74 8.93 -5.93
C LEU A 74 17.69 10.34 -5.31
N HIS A 75 16.57 11.04 -5.43
CA HIS A 75 16.41 12.38 -4.88
C HIS A 75 16.01 12.32 -3.40
N GLN A 76 16.82 12.92 -2.52
CA GLN A 76 16.70 12.75 -1.06
C GLN A 76 15.36 13.16 -0.47
N ASN A 77 14.76 14.26 -0.95
CA ASN A 77 13.51 14.78 -0.39
C ASN A 77 12.33 13.86 -0.71
N GLU A 78 12.25 13.38 -1.93
CA GLU A 78 11.22 12.46 -2.39
C GLU A 78 11.37 11.10 -1.72
N GLN A 79 12.60 10.61 -1.57
CA GLN A 79 12.87 9.37 -0.84
C GLN A 79 12.38 9.44 0.61
N LYS A 80 12.65 10.56 1.31
CA LYS A 80 12.19 10.76 2.69
C LYS A 80 10.65 10.72 2.77
N THR A 81 9.99 11.37 1.81
CA THR A 81 8.51 11.39 1.73
C THR A 81 7.95 9.97 1.55
N LEU A 82 8.53 9.19 0.66
CA LEU A 82 8.14 7.78 0.43
C LEU A 82 8.32 6.94 1.70
N LEU A 83 9.49 7.03 2.35
CA LEU A 83 9.76 6.26 3.56
C LEU A 83 8.81 6.63 4.69
N THR A 84 8.52 7.93 4.88
CA THR A 84 7.56 8.39 5.88
C THR A 84 6.15 7.82 5.62
N LYS A 85 5.69 7.86 4.36
CA LYS A 85 4.37 7.29 4.01
C LYS A 85 4.35 5.77 4.16
N TYR A 86 5.44 5.08 3.81
CA TYR A 86 5.56 3.65 4.02
C TYR A 86 5.43 3.28 5.51
N GLU A 87 6.14 3.98 6.40
CA GLU A 87 6.06 3.79 7.84
C GLU A 87 4.65 4.08 8.37
N GLN A 88 4.02 5.14 7.87
CA GLN A 88 2.63 5.46 8.20
C GLN A 88 1.69 4.31 7.83
N LEU A 89 1.74 3.80 6.61
CA LEU A 89 0.89 2.69 6.17
C LEU A 89 1.12 1.42 7.01
N LYS A 90 2.35 1.16 7.43
CA LYS A 90 2.65 0.04 8.34
C LYS A 90 2.00 0.23 9.71
N ASN A 91 2.06 1.44 10.26
CA ASN A 91 1.42 1.76 11.53
C ASN A 91 -0.11 1.71 11.42
N ASP A 92 -0.68 2.20 10.32
CA ASP A 92 -2.11 2.15 10.05
C ASP A 92 -2.62 0.70 9.95
N ALA A 93 -1.84 -0.18 9.33
CA ALA A 93 -2.15 -1.62 9.28
C ALA A 93 -2.22 -2.25 10.68
N ILE A 94 -1.28 -1.90 11.55
CA ILE A 94 -1.27 -2.36 12.96
C ILE A 94 -2.48 -1.76 13.71
N GLU A 95 -2.73 -0.47 13.55
CA GLU A 95 -3.85 0.19 14.24
C GLU A 95 -5.21 -0.37 13.81
N ILE A 96 -5.39 -0.74 12.53
CA ILE A 96 -6.60 -1.42 12.05
C ILE A 96 -6.87 -2.68 12.88
N SER A 97 -5.88 -3.55 13.04
CA SER A 97 -6.03 -4.78 13.82
C SER A 97 -6.22 -4.56 15.32
N MET A 98 -5.89 -3.36 15.83
CA MET A 98 -6.10 -2.99 17.25
C MET A 98 -7.46 -2.38 17.53
N VAL A 99 -8.02 -1.60 16.57
CA VAL A 99 -9.25 -0.82 16.82
C VAL A 99 -10.51 -1.51 16.30
N PHE A 100 -10.36 -2.48 15.40
CA PHE A 100 -11.44 -3.34 14.93
C PHE A 100 -11.26 -4.75 15.49
N ASP A 101 -12.37 -5.48 15.57
CA ASP A 101 -12.40 -6.84 16.08
C ASP A 101 -12.67 -7.85 14.95
N GLY A 102 -12.19 -9.08 15.14
CA GLY A 102 -12.52 -10.22 14.27
C GLY A 102 -11.70 -10.31 12.99
N ASN A 103 -12.02 -11.31 12.19
CA ASN A 103 -11.27 -11.67 10.98
C ASN A 103 -11.20 -10.55 9.93
N ALA A 104 -12.22 -9.71 9.85
CA ALA A 104 -12.23 -8.56 8.92
C ALA A 104 -11.12 -7.55 9.25
N ALA A 105 -10.81 -7.35 10.55
CA ALA A 105 -9.72 -6.48 10.98
C ALA A 105 -8.35 -7.04 10.59
N GLU A 106 -8.17 -8.34 10.75
CA GLU A 106 -6.92 -9.02 10.38
C GLU A 106 -6.67 -8.92 8.88
N ILE A 107 -7.69 -9.24 8.05
CA ILE A 107 -7.60 -9.15 6.59
C ILE A 107 -7.33 -7.71 6.15
N ALA A 108 -8.02 -6.72 6.71
CA ALA A 108 -7.81 -5.32 6.36
C ALA A 108 -6.40 -4.85 6.70
N GLY A 109 -5.91 -5.17 7.91
CA GLY A 109 -4.55 -4.84 8.34
C GLY A 109 -3.49 -5.53 7.47
N GLU A 110 -3.68 -6.80 7.16
CA GLU A 110 -2.77 -7.55 6.30
C GLU A 110 -2.77 -7.02 4.87
N PHE A 111 -3.93 -6.61 4.34
CA PHE A 111 -4.04 -5.99 3.02
C PHE A 111 -3.24 -4.67 2.95
N VAL A 112 -3.45 -3.76 3.91
CA VAL A 112 -2.73 -2.47 3.97
C VAL A 112 -1.22 -2.70 4.13
N SER A 113 -0.81 -3.63 4.99
CA SER A 113 0.61 -3.98 5.18
C SER A 113 1.24 -4.56 3.91
N SER A 114 0.53 -5.45 3.21
CA SER A 114 1.02 -6.07 1.97
C SER A 114 1.11 -5.05 0.84
N PHE A 115 0.13 -4.13 0.75
CA PHE A 115 0.17 -3.01 -0.18
C PHE A 115 1.38 -2.09 0.07
N ALA A 116 1.65 -1.73 1.33
CA ALA A 116 2.82 -0.93 1.68
C ALA A 116 4.13 -1.64 1.30
N ASN A 117 4.23 -2.95 1.52
CA ASN A 117 5.39 -3.74 1.14
C ASN A 117 5.57 -3.79 -0.39
N LEU A 118 4.48 -3.93 -1.16
CA LEU A 118 4.53 -3.86 -2.62
C LEU A 118 5.08 -2.50 -3.08
N LEU A 119 4.57 -1.38 -2.55
CA LEU A 119 5.06 -0.04 -2.88
C LEU A 119 6.55 0.11 -2.61
N LYS A 120 7.03 -0.39 -1.46
CA LYS A 120 8.44 -0.37 -1.12
C LYS A 120 9.28 -1.18 -2.11
N ALA A 121 8.86 -2.39 -2.43
CA ALA A 121 9.56 -3.26 -3.37
C ALA A 121 9.60 -2.64 -4.78
N MET A 122 8.48 -2.06 -5.23
CA MET A 122 8.40 -1.32 -6.50
C MET A 122 9.38 -0.14 -6.52
N TYR A 123 9.46 0.64 -5.44
CA TYR A 123 10.44 1.72 -5.34
C TYR A 123 11.89 1.19 -5.42
N GLN A 124 12.21 0.11 -4.73
CA GLN A 124 13.54 -0.49 -4.77
C GLN A 124 13.89 -1.00 -6.19
N GLN A 125 12.91 -1.55 -6.90
CA GLN A 125 13.05 -1.92 -8.30
C GLN A 125 13.39 -0.70 -9.17
N GLN A 126 12.74 0.43 -8.96
CA GLN A 126 13.01 1.66 -9.70
C GLN A 126 14.41 2.23 -9.42
N VAL A 127 14.86 2.18 -8.17
CA VAL A 127 16.25 2.53 -7.82
C VAL A 127 17.25 1.68 -8.62
N TYR A 128 16.97 0.39 -8.73
CA TYR A 128 17.82 -0.52 -9.50
C TYR A 128 17.82 -0.20 -11.00
N ILE A 129 16.64 -0.02 -11.59
CA ILE A 129 16.47 0.35 -12.99
C ILE A 129 17.21 1.67 -13.32
N SER A 130 17.06 2.67 -12.45
CA SER A 130 17.76 3.95 -12.63
C SER A 130 19.28 3.79 -12.63
N LYS A 131 19.81 2.97 -11.73
CA LYS A 131 21.24 2.67 -11.67
C LYS A 131 21.75 1.88 -12.90
N LEU A 132 20.93 1.00 -13.47
CA LEU A 132 21.28 0.31 -14.72
C LEU A 132 21.42 1.32 -15.87
N LYS A 133 20.45 2.23 -16.01
CA LYS A 133 20.49 3.30 -17.03
C LYS A 133 21.69 4.21 -16.87
N GLU A 134 21.98 4.67 -15.65
CA GLU A 134 23.18 5.49 -15.37
C GLU A 134 24.49 4.76 -15.74
N ARG A 135 24.53 3.44 -15.54
CA ARG A 135 25.69 2.61 -15.94
C ARG A 135 25.84 2.54 -17.45
N GLU A 136 24.76 2.30 -18.18
CA GLU A 136 24.78 2.28 -19.65
C GLU A 136 25.30 3.62 -20.23
N GLU A 137 24.80 4.73 -19.71
CA GLU A 137 25.23 6.06 -20.13
C GLU A 137 26.72 6.31 -19.86
N ARG A 138 27.18 5.94 -18.66
CA ARG A 138 28.58 6.12 -18.26
C ARG A 138 29.54 5.28 -19.08
N ASP A 139 29.21 3.99 -19.27
CA ASP A 139 30.10 3.03 -19.90
C ASP A 139 30.00 3.11 -21.45
N LYS A 140 29.06 3.91 -21.98
CA LYS A 140 28.75 4.04 -23.42
C LYS A 140 28.54 2.68 -24.12
N ALA A 141 28.11 1.70 -23.36
CA ALA A 141 27.88 0.35 -23.81
C ALA A 141 26.40 0.01 -23.55
N PRO A 142 25.52 0.08 -24.56
CA PRO A 142 24.14 -0.30 -24.40
C PRO A 142 24.07 -1.78 -24.00
N LEU A 143 23.32 -2.08 -22.94
CA LEU A 143 22.91 -3.44 -22.64
C LEU A 143 22.00 -3.92 -23.76
N TYR A 144 22.20 -5.16 -24.20
CA TYR A 144 21.20 -5.78 -25.06
C TYR A 144 19.88 -5.84 -24.32
N LEU A 145 18.77 -5.63 -25.02
CA LEU A 145 17.45 -5.59 -24.43
C LEU A 145 17.15 -6.83 -23.55
N GLU A 146 17.51 -8.01 -24.05
CA GLU A 146 17.37 -9.29 -23.34
C GLU A 146 18.15 -9.33 -22.03
N ASP A 147 19.38 -8.82 -22.00
CA ASP A 147 20.19 -8.75 -20.78
C ASP A 147 19.61 -7.75 -19.77
N TYR A 148 19.07 -6.64 -20.24
CA TYR A 148 18.42 -5.64 -19.41
C TYR A 148 17.15 -6.21 -18.74
N GLU A 149 16.29 -6.84 -19.54
CA GLU A 149 15.05 -7.47 -19.04
C GLU A 149 15.35 -8.57 -18.03
N GLU A 150 16.33 -9.42 -18.31
CA GLU A 150 16.72 -10.49 -17.40
C GLU A 150 17.27 -9.95 -16.07
N GLN A 151 18.06 -8.87 -16.09
CA GLN A 151 18.55 -8.22 -14.87
C GLN A 151 17.38 -7.59 -14.07
N CYS A 152 16.45 -6.91 -14.74
CA CYS A 152 15.25 -6.36 -14.11
C CYS A 152 14.38 -7.47 -13.49
N ARG A 153 14.20 -8.59 -14.20
CA ARG A 153 13.44 -9.75 -13.72
C ARG A 153 14.10 -10.37 -12.48
N LYS A 154 15.41 -10.59 -12.49
CA LYS A 154 16.14 -11.12 -11.33
C LYS A 154 15.99 -10.24 -10.11
N MET A 155 16.05 -8.93 -10.29
CA MET A 155 15.83 -7.99 -9.19
C MET A 155 14.37 -8.04 -8.69
N ALA A 156 13.38 -8.05 -9.58
CA ALA A 156 11.97 -8.16 -9.22
C ALA A 156 11.69 -9.43 -8.39
N VAL A 157 12.26 -10.57 -8.79
CA VAL A 157 12.21 -11.82 -8.03
C VAL A 157 12.88 -11.67 -6.67
N SER A 158 14.08 -11.09 -6.61
CA SER A 158 14.81 -10.91 -5.36
C SER A 158 14.11 -9.99 -4.35
N LEU A 159 13.29 -9.06 -4.85
CA LEU A 159 12.47 -8.14 -4.06
C LEU A 159 11.11 -8.75 -3.67
N GLY A 160 10.79 -9.94 -4.15
CA GLY A 160 9.52 -10.61 -3.90
C GLY A 160 8.31 -9.90 -4.54
N LEU A 161 8.49 -9.19 -5.66
CA LEU A 161 7.42 -8.42 -6.29
C LEU A 161 6.25 -9.29 -6.73
N PHE A 162 6.55 -10.47 -7.30
CA PHE A 162 5.52 -11.40 -7.76
C PHE A 162 4.73 -11.99 -6.60
N GLU A 163 5.43 -12.41 -5.55
CA GLU A 163 4.82 -12.96 -4.33
C GLU A 163 3.96 -11.92 -3.61
N LEU A 164 4.40 -10.66 -3.57
CA LEU A 164 3.63 -9.56 -2.99
C LEU A 164 2.37 -9.25 -3.81
N ARG A 165 2.47 -9.26 -5.14
CA ARG A 165 1.33 -9.12 -6.04
C ARG A 165 0.31 -10.24 -5.83
N ASP A 166 0.78 -11.49 -5.88
CA ASP A 166 -0.08 -12.67 -5.73
C ASP A 166 -0.73 -12.71 -4.35
N LYS A 167 0.00 -12.30 -3.32
CA LYS A 167 -0.54 -12.14 -1.97
C LYS A 167 -1.67 -11.11 -1.92
N LEU A 168 -1.51 -9.94 -2.57
CA LEU A 168 -2.55 -8.92 -2.64
C LEU A 168 -3.78 -9.40 -3.43
N GLU A 169 -3.60 -10.16 -4.51
CA GLU A 169 -4.71 -10.75 -5.25
C GLU A 169 -5.49 -11.76 -4.39
N ASN A 170 -4.81 -12.58 -3.62
CA ASN A 170 -5.45 -13.49 -2.66
C ASN A 170 -6.21 -12.73 -1.58
N LEU A 171 -5.60 -11.68 -1.01
CA LEU A 171 -6.26 -10.84 0.00
C LEU A 171 -7.46 -10.07 -0.56
N ASP A 172 -7.43 -9.63 -1.83
CA ASP A 172 -8.59 -9.05 -2.52
C ASP A 172 -9.77 -10.04 -2.55
N GLY A 173 -9.49 -11.30 -2.87
CA GLY A 173 -10.49 -12.38 -2.78
C GLY A 173 -11.07 -12.54 -1.37
N GLU A 174 -10.23 -12.45 -0.34
CA GLU A 174 -10.67 -12.51 1.06
C GLU A 174 -11.52 -11.28 1.45
N VAL A 175 -11.08 -10.08 1.06
CA VAL A 175 -11.82 -8.83 1.31
C VAL A 175 -13.24 -8.91 0.75
N ILE A 176 -13.39 -9.44 -0.48
CA ILE A 176 -14.70 -9.64 -1.12
C ILE A 176 -15.52 -10.71 -0.38
N ARG A 177 -14.92 -11.86 -0.12
CA ARG A 177 -15.60 -13.00 0.51
C ARG A 177 -16.10 -12.67 1.90
N GLN A 178 -15.31 -11.98 2.70
CA GLN A 178 -15.62 -11.61 4.09
C GLN A 178 -16.35 -10.27 4.20
N LYS A 179 -16.64 -9.60 3.06
CA LYS A 179 -17.29 -8.27 3.04
C LYS A 179 -16.64 -7.27 4.00
N VAL A 180 -15.31 -7.26 4.00
CA VAL A 180 -14.50 -6.50 4.96
C VAL A 180 -14.92 -5.03 5.09
N PRO A 181 -15.17 -4.26 4.00
CA PRO A 181 -15.64 -2.88 4.12
C PRO A 181 -16.96 -2.75 4.88
N ASP A 182 -17.91 -3.68 4.68
CA ASP A 182 -19.21 -3.66 5.34
C ASP A 182 -19.08 -4.01 6.83
N GLU A 183 -18.26 -5.01 7.16
CA GLU A 183 -17.99 -5.40 8.56
C GLU A 183 -17.31 -4.27 9.34
N MET A 184 -16.29 -3.64 8.75
CA MET A 184 -15.64 -2.46 9.36
C MET A 184 -16.65 -1.32 9.54
N LYS A 185 -17.48 -1.03 8.53
CA LYS A 185 -18.51 0.01 8.58
C LYS A 185 -19.56 -0.29 9.65
N ASN A 186 -19.97 -1.54 9.81
CA ASN A 186 -20.90 -1.97 10.87
C ASN A 186 -20.30 -1.73 12.26
N SER A 187 -19.00 -1.94 12.41
CA SER A 187 -18.27 -1.69 13.66
C SER A 187 -18.17 -0.20 14.04
N LEU A 188 -18.40 0.72 13.08
CA LEU A 188 -18.51 2.15 13.36
C LEU A 188 -19.83 2.52 14.03
N ARG A 189 -20.88 1.70 13.86
CA ARG A 189 -22.17 1.99 14.50
C ARG A 189 -22.00 1.86 15.99
N LEU A 190 -22.18 2.97 16.71
CA LEU A 190 -22.24 2.95 18.16
C LEU A 190 -23.33 1.97 18.57
N THR A 191 -22.96 0.85 19.16
CA THR A 191 -23.92 -0.11 19.70
C THR A 191 -24.86 0.63 20.62
N LYS A 192 -26.16 0.63 20.28
CA LYS A 192 -27.19 1.13 21.21
C LYS A 192 -26.97 0.40 22.52
N VAL A 193 -26.63 1.15 23.56
CA VAL A 193 -26.58 0.60 24.93
C VAL A 193 -27.93 -0.07 25.16
N LYS A 194 -27.96 -1.41 25.19
CA LYS A 194 -29.15 -2.12 25.71
C LYS A 194 -29.38 -1.59 27.11
N ARG A 195 -30.48 -0.85 27.28
CA ARG A 195 -30.99 -0.40 28.58
C ARG A 195 -31.46 -1.60 29.35
#